data_210219040ee202684581180d332a7bea
#
_entry.id   210219040ee202684581180d332a7bea
#
_cell.length_a   1.000
_cell.length_b   1.000
_cell.length_c   1.000
_cell.angle_alpha   90.00
_cell.angle_beta   90.00
_cell.angle_gamma   90.00
#
_symmetry.space_group_name_H-M   'P 1'
#
loop_
_entity.id
_entity.type
_entity.pdbx_description
1 polymer ?
#
loop_
_entity_poly.entity_id
_entity_poly.type
_entity_poly.pdbx_seq_one_letter_code
_entity_poly.pdbx_strand_id
1 'polypeptide(L)'
;MVPPVFQTFFEASVDALFVTGPDGRIAVWSHGAQLTYGHLTDEALGRPMTDLLVPPAALTEARAAFERVRSGNLPSHEALRVRKDGIRIYVNATLQAMHAADGTLQGHLHRDTDITHLKVSQDATHLGHHYGRLLDSTPDAIVIVNDIGRIVLANAHAEALFGWTEADLIGLPIEVLMPQRFHARHVHHRTGYFEHSRTRPMGAGLDLFGRRRDGTEFPVEISLSPLDTDKGRFGMSAIRDISERKRFEQALHDKNVELQRASQAKDRFLASMSHELRTPLNAIIGFTSLLLMRLPGPLTTDQEKQLEAVRTSGKHLLALINDLLDVARIESGHVAVHIEQVDGHSVVAEVMTALQLAAQAKGLALMADLPSSPLTLHTDRRALHQILLNLGNNAVKYTPTGSVRISAQQHAEGRLVRTRFTVTDTGPGIAAAEQHKLFKAFSQIERSDKALIEGTGLGLYLCQQLAQLIGGRIDMHSVEGEGSTFGLVIEEEVAP
;
A
#
# COMPACT_ATOMS: atom_id res chain seq x y z
N MET A 1 14.08 -18.04 73.36
CA MET A 1 14.11 -19.30 72.65
C MET A 1 12.68 -19.64 72.31
N VAL A 2 12.29 -19.72 71.06
CA VAL A 2 10.91 -20.09 70.61
C VAL A 2 10.70 -21.55 70.97
N PRO A 3 9.55 -21.92 71.58
CA PRO A 3 9.29 -23.31 71.93
C PRO A 3 9.38 -24.21 70.66
N PRO A 4 9.95 -25.44 70.73
CA PRO A 4 10.13 -26.30 69.55
C PRO A 4 8.83 -26.61 68.80
N VAL A 5 7.70 -26.66 69.48
CA VAL A 5 6.37 -26.89 68.89
C VAL A 5 5.95 -25.74 67.99
N PHE A 6 6.28 -24.50 68.37
CA PHE A 6 5.95 -23.31 67.57
C PHE A 6 6.80 -23.24 66.28
N GLN A 7 8.06 -23.65 66.37
CA GLN A 7 8.93 -23.70 65.20
C GLN A 7 8.46 -24.77 64.18
N THR A 8 8.04 -25.95 64.69
CA THR A 8 7.48 -27.01 63.83
C THR A 8 6.19 -26.57 63.15
N PHE A 9 5.31 -25.88 63.86
CA PHE A 9 4.06 -25.36 63.31
C PHE A 9 4.29 -24.25 62.25
N PHE A 10 5.23 -23.38 62.51
CA PHE A 10 5.63 -22.31 61.60
C PHE A 10 6.23 -22.86 60.29
N GLU A 11 7.09 -23.90 60.39
CA GLU A 11 7.70 -24.55 59.24
C GLU A 11 6.73 -25.45 58.46
N ALA A 12 5.71 -26.02 59.12
CA ALA A 12 4.73 -26.91 58.49
C ALA A 12 3.59 -26.16 57.77
N SER A 13 3.52 -24.84 57.93
CA SER A 13 2.47 -24.02 57.29
C SER A 13 2.61 -23.98 55.77
N VAL A 14 1.51 -24.21 55.05
CA VAL A 14 1.40 -24.05 53.61
C VAL A 14 1.34 -22.54 53.22
N ASP A 15 0.77 -21.73 54.10
CA ASP A 15 0.74 -20.27 53.93
C ASP A 15 2.14 -19.67 54.09
N ALA A 16 2.41 -18.59 53.41
CA ALA A 16 3.63 -17.83 53.58
C ALA A 16 3.61 -17.09 54.94
N LEU A 17 4.27 -17.67 55.93
CA LEU A 17 4.46 -17.05 57.22
C LEU A 17 5.85 -16.42 57.32
N PHE A 18 5.91 -15.17 57.74
CA PHE A 18 7.18 -14.50 57.99
C PHE A 18 7.03 -13.42 59.06
N VAL A 19 8.12 -13.08 59.72
CA VAL A 19 8.16 -12.02 60.74
C VAL A 19 9.08 -10.91 60.26
N THR A 20 8.63 -9.66 60.42
CA THR A 20 9.49 -8.48 60.24
C THR A 20 9.78 -7.83 61.59
N GLY A 21 10.97 -7.25 61.72
CA GLY A 21 11.27 -6.36 62.82
C GLY A 21 10.48 -5.06 62.80
N PRO A 22 10.61 -4.20 63.83
CA PRO A 22 9.95 -2.89 63.86
C PRO A 22 10.37 -1.97 62.69
N ASP A 23 11.52 -2.23 62.11
CA ASP A 23 12.11 -1.53 60.94
C ASP A 23 11.64 -2.07 59.59
N GLY A 24 10.75 -3.10 59.59
CA GLY A 24 10.20 -3.71 58.38
C GLY A 24 11.16 -4.71 57.69
N ARG A 25 12.32 -5.06 58.33
CA ARG A 25 13.24 -6.07 57.80
C ARG A 25 12.79 -7.47 58.21
N ILE A 26 12.91 -8.44 57.29
CA ILE A 26 12.52 -9.83 57.52
C ILE A 26 13.46 -10.46 58.55
N ALA A 27 12.89 -10.91 59.65
CA ALA A 27 13.62 -11.57 60.76
C ALA A 27 13.43 -13.09 60.78
N VAL A 28 12.28 -13.59 60.30
CA VAL A 28 11.96 -15.03 60.20
C VAL A 28 11.29 -15.27 58.88
N TRP A 29 11.61 -16.41 58.23
CA TRP A 29 11.09 -16.77 56.92
C TRP A 29 10.73 -18.25 56.90
N SER A 30 9.44 -18.61 56.73
CA SER A 30 8.98 -20.00 56.73
C SER A 30 9.22 -20.72 55.41
N HIS A 31 9.14 -22.04 55.46
CA HIS A 31 9.16 -22.85 54.23
C HIS A 31 8.00 -22.52 53.29
N GLY A 32 6.77 -22.24 53.81
CA GLY A 32 5.66 -21.76 53.01
C GLY A 32 5.94 -20.43 52.30
N ALA A 33 6.65 -19.50 52.97
CA ALA A 33 7.06 -18.24 52.34
C ALA A 33 8.10 -18.48 51.23
N GLN A 34 9.02 -19.44 51.43
CA GLN A 34 9.98 -19.83 50.40
C GLN A 34 9.29 -20.42 49.15
N LEU A 35 8.31 -21.30 49.35
CA LEU A 35 7.51 -21.89 48.25
C LEU A 35 6.69 -20.86 47.52
N THR A 36 6.03 -19.96 48.26
CA THR A 36 5.13 -18.93 47.69
C THR A 36 5.93 -17.87 46.91
N TYR A 37 7.04 -17.39 47.46
CA TYR A 37 7.78 -16.26 46.89
C TYR A 37 9.02 -16.63 46.08
N GLY A 38 9.53 -17.85 46.26
CA GLY A 38 10.70 -18.34 45.53
C GLY A 38 12.05 -17.84 46.08
N HIS A 39 12.05 -17.05 47.15
CA HIS A 39 13.27 -16.61 47.83
C HIS A 39 13.71 -17.65 48.91
N LEU A 40 14.98 -18.00 48.90
CA LEU A 40 15.56 -18.79 49.96
C LEU A 40 15.64 -17.99 51.26
N THR A 41 15.65 -18.69 52.41
CA THR A 41 15.71 -18.03 53.73
C THR A 41 16.89 -17.07 53.83
N ASP A 42 18.07 -17.48 53.41
CA ASP A 42 19.29 -16.65 53.46
C ASP A 42 19.20 -15.42 52.52
N GLU A 43 18.38 -15.45 51.48
CA GLU A 43 18.15 -14.35 50.56
C GLU A 43 17.12 -13.35 51.09
N ALA A 44 16.19 -13.79 51.94
CA ALA A 44 15.10 -12.99 52.48
C ALA A 44 15.49 -12.31 53.79
N LEU A 45 16.26 -12.98 54.68
CA LEU A 45 16.60 -12.46 56.00
C LEU A 45 17.37 -11.12 55.92
N GLY A 46 16.98 -10.20 56.80
CA GLY A 46 17.59 -8.85 56.91
C GLY A 46 17.18 -7.88 55.79
N ARG A 47 16.44 -8.32 54.77
CA ARG A 47 15.99 -7.43 53.71
C ARG A 47 14.67 -6.75 54.07
N PRO A 48 14.44 -5.50 53.64
CA PRO A 48 13.13 -4.88 53.77
C PRO A 48 12.07 -5.69 52.99
N MET A 49 10.96 -6.02 53.64
CA MET A 49 9.85 -6.77 52.99
C MET A 49 9.30 -6.02 51.78
N THR A 50 9.23 -4.68 51.86
CA THR A 50 8.76 -3.82 50.79
C THR A 50 9.61 -3.93 49.51
N ASP A 51 10.93 -4.06 49.68
CA ASP A 51 11.85 -4.15 48.53
C ASP A 51 11.85 -5.54 47.90
N LEU A 52 11.52 -6.56 48.71
CA LEU A 52 11.54 -7.96 48.26
C LEU A 52 10.23 -8.44 47.66
N LEU A 53 9.09 -8.05 48.26
CA LEU A 53 7.79 -8.65 47.96
C LEU A 53 6.76 -7.66 47.42
N VAL A 54 6.98 -6.35 47.49
CA VAL A 54 5.98 -5.37 47.09
C VAL A 54 6.36 -4.71 45.79
N PRO A 55 5.53 -4.82 44.76
CA PRO A 55 5.80 -4.13 43.50
C PRO A 55 5.67 -2.61 43.68
N PRO A 56 6.39 -1.78 42.90
CA PRO A 56 6.42 -0.32 43.04
C PRO A 56 5.04 0.34 43.13
N ALA A 57 4.08 -0.14 42.33
CA ALA A 57 2.72 0.38 42.29
C ALA A 57 1.95 0.18 43.61
N ALA A 58 2.28 -0.86 44.41
CA ALA A 58 1.62 -1.19 45.67
C ALA A 58 2.36 -0.67 46.93
N LEU A 59 3.49 0.04 46.77
CA LEU A 59 4.32 0.51 47.91
C LEU A 59 3.57 1.46 48.85
N THR A 60 2.75 2.36 48.31
CA THR A 60 1.99 3.32 49.11
C THR A 60 0.97 2.61 50.00
N GLU A 61 0.26 1.63 49.44
CA GLU A 61 -0.72 0.82 50.16
C GLU A 61 -0.06 -0.06 51.22
N ALA A 62 1.05 -0.70 50.90
CA ALA A 62 1.80 -1.52 51.85
C ALA A 62 2.32 -0.70 53.04
N ARG A 63 2.83 0.51 52.80
CA ARG A 63 3.26 1.42 53.88
C ARG A 63 2.08 1.87 54.78
N ALA A 64 0.96 2.19 54.15
CA ALA A 64 -0.27 2.54 54.91
C ALA A 64 -0.78 1.36 55.74
N ALA A 65 -0.62 0.11 55.29
CA ALA A 65 -0.94 -1.07 56.06
C ALA A 65 -0.05 -1.19 57.33
N PHE A 66 1.27 -0.96 57.22
CA PHE A 66 2.17 -0.98 58.37
C PHE A 66 1.82 0.11 59.40
N GLU A 67 1.48 1.32 58.96
CA GLU A 67 1.11 2.38 59.87
C GLU A 67 -0.22 2.07 60.64
N ARG A 68 -1.20 1.44 59.96
CA ARG A 68 -2.45 1.03 60.62
C ARG A 68 -2.26 -0.05 61.66
N VAL A 69 -1.30 -0.93 61.50
CA VAL A 69 -1.03 -2.02 62.46
C VAL A 69 -0.35 -1.54 63.73
N ARG A 70 0.34 -0.41 63.71
CA ARG A 70 0.87 0.20 64.93
C ARG A 70 -0.23 0.52 66.00
N SER A 71 -1.48 0.74 65.56
CA SER A 71 -2.62 1.01 66.46
C SER A 71 -3.47 -0.24 66.70
N GLY A 72 -3.15 -1.43 66.19
CA GLY A 72 -3.89 -2.69 66.33
C GLY A 72 -3.59 -3.68 65.24
N ASN A 73 -4.31 -4.84 65.24
CA ASN A 73 -4.18 -5.83 64.16
C ASN A 73 -4.90 -5.38 62.91
N LEU A 74 -4.27 -5.58 61.74
CA LEU A 74 -4.93 -5.37 60.44
C LEU A 74 -5.67 -6.65 60.06
N PRO A 75 -7.00 -6.56 59.83
CA PRO A 75 -7.74 -7.73 59.35
C PRO A 75 -7.25 -8.13 57.95
N SER A 76 -7.62 -9.34 57.57
CA SER A 76 -7.32 -9.92 56.27
C SER A 76 -7.72 -8.96 55.13
N HIS A 77 -6.81 -8.72 54.21
CA HIS A 77 -7.04 -7.85 53.05
C HIS A 77 -6.31 -8.40 51.84
N GLU A 78 -6.81 -8.12 50.65
CA GLU A 78 -6.15 -8.47 49.40
C GLU A 78 -4.95 -7.54 49.18
N ALA A 79 -3.81 -8.12 48.81
CA ALA A 79 -2.59 -7.34 48.52
C ALA A 79 -1.86 -7.93 47.31
N LEU A 80 -1.21 -7.06 46.57
CA LEU A 80 -0.37 -7.43 45.45
C LEU A 80 1.06 -7.68 45.91
N ARG A 81 1.64 -8.84 45.51
CA ARG A 81 3.01 -9.24 45.83
C ARG A 81 3.76 -9.61 44.54
N VAL A 82 5.09 -9.62 44.63
CA VAL A 82 5.96 -10.05 43.57
C VAL A 82 6.85 -11.21 44.02
N ARG A 83 7.00 -12.22 43.19
CA ARG A 83 7.89 -13.37 43.40
C ARG A 83 9.31 -13.06 42.92
N LYS A 84 10.28 -13.89 43.27
CA LYS A 84 11.68 -13.79 42.82
C LYS A 84 11.84 -13.82 41.30
N ASP A 85 10.98 -14.54 40.59
CA ASP A 85 10.94 -14.58 39.12
C ASP A 85 10.25 -13.37 38.46
N GLY A 86 9.83 -12.38 39.27
CA GLY A 86 9.14 -11.18 38.81
C GLY A 86 7.63 -11.37 38.57
N ILE A 87 7.08 -12.56 38.77
CA ILE A 87 5.64 -12.83 38.64
C ILE A 87 4.90 -12.14 39.78
N ARG A 88 3.84 -11.41 39.43
CA ARG A 88 2.93 -10.80 40.41
C ARG A 88 1.85 -11.81 40.81
N ILE A 89 1.50 -11.81 42.10
CA ILE A 89 0.45 -12.65 42.69
C ILE A 89 -0.45 -11.85 43.60
N TYR A 90 -1.71 -12.25 43.71
CA TYR A 90 -2.63 -11.75 44.74
C TYR A 90 -2.50 -12.58 45.98
N VAL A 91 -2.34 -11.95 47.10
CA VAL A 91 -2.36 -12.61 48.38
C VAL A 91 -3.47 -12.08 49.28
N ASN A 92 -4.04 -12.95 50.10
CA ASN A 92 -4.82 -12.53 51.25
C ASN A 92 -3.86 -12.35 52.42
N ALA A 93 -3.52 -11.09 52.70
CA ALA A 93 -2.50 -10.72 53.68
C ALA A 93 -3.15 -10.41 55.05
N THR A 94 -2.62 -11.01 56.12
CA THR A 94 -2.92 -10.68 57.51
C THR A 94 -1.65 -10.13 58.16
N LEU A 95 -1.78 -9.04 58.91
CA LEU A 95 -0.67 -8.40 59.59
C LEU A 95 -1.00 -8.21 61.06
N GLN A 96 -0.17 -8.77 61.94
CA GLN A 96 -0.37 -8.71 63.40
C GLN A 96 0.87 -8.11 64.10
N ALA A 97 0.67 -7.12 64.90
CA ALA A 97 1.74 -6.57 65.72
C ALA A 97 2.13 -7.49 66.88
N MET A 98 3.38 -7.69 67.12
CA MET A 98 3.95 -8.50 68.15
C MET A 98 4.61 -7.58 69.24
N HIS A 99 4.14 -7.66 70.45
CA HIS A 99 4.62 -6.80 71.54
C HIS A 99 5.34 -7.66 72.63
N ALA A 100 6.36 -7.12 73.23
CA ALA A 100 6.96 -7.67 74.44
C ALA A 100 6.04 -7.52 75.65
N ALA A 101 6.38 -8.14 76.78
CA ALA A 101 5.62 -8.06 77.98
C ALA A 101 5.56 -6.61 78.56
N ASP A 102 6.50 -5.74 78.22
CA ASP A 102 6.58 -4.34 78.58
C ASP A 102 5.77 -3.42 77.62
N GLY A 103 5.08 -3.97 76.60
CA GLY A 103 4.32 -3.21 75.62
C GLY A 103 5.15 -2.68 74.42
N THR A 104 6.46 -2.92 74.41
CA THR A 104 7.30 -2.49 73.27
C THR A 104 7.06 -3.33 72.02
N LEU A 105 6.94 -2.68 70.83
CA LEU A 105 6.81 -3.39 69.57
C LEU A 105 8.06 -4.19 69.22
N GLN A 106 7.96 -5.49 69.14
CA GLN A 106 9.05 -6.39 68.74
C GLN A 106 9.10 -6.67 67.22
N GLY A 107 7.96 -6.50 66.54
CA GLY A 107 7.86 -6.75 65.10
C GLY A 107 6.44 -7.05 64.65
N HIS A 108 6.31 -7.57 63.44
CA HIS A 108 5.04 -7.92 62.86
C HIS A 108 5.05 -9.35 62.32
N LEU A 109 4.00 -10.12 62.65
CA LEU A 109 3.74 -11.42 62.04
C LEU A 109 2.90 -11.22 60.78
N HIS A 110 3.37 -11.72 59.67
CA HIS A 110 2.70 -11.74 58.37
C HIS A 110 2.23 -13.14 58.06
N ARG A 111 1.03 -13.26 57.54
CA ARG A 111 0.50 -14.46 56.92
C ARG A 111 -0.10 -14.05 55.57
N ASP A 112 0.50 -14.52 54.50
CA ASP A 112 0.06 -14.32 53.14
C ASP A 112 -0.38 -15.67 52.55
N THR A 113 -1.66 -15.76 52.14
CA THR A 113 -2.23 -16.89 51.42
C THR A 113 -2.35 -16.53 49.95
N ASP A 114 -1.75 -17.29 49.04
CA ASP A 114 -1.89 -17.06 47.60
C ASP A 114 -3.33 -17.32 47.15
N ILE A 115 -4.02 -16.27 46.72
CA ILE A 115 -5.41 -16.29 46.22
C ILE A 115 -5.49 -16.02 44.72
N THR A 116 -4.37 -16.03 44.00
CA THR A 116 -4.31 -15.67 42.59
C THR A 116 -5.32 -16.47 41.75
N HIS A 117 -5.37 -17.79 41.93
CA HIS A 117 -6.30 -18.66 41.20
C HIS A 117 -7.77 -18.29 41.51
N LEU A 118 -8.10 -18.05 42.78
CA LEU A 118 -9.45 -17.68 43.20
C LEU A 118 -9.85 -16.35 42.58
N LYS A 119 -8.97 -15.34 42.60
CA LYS A 119 -9.23 -14.01 42.04
C LYS A 119 -9.45 -14.08 40.53
N VAL A 120 -8.57 -14.77 39.81
CA VAL A 120 -8.69 -14.98 38.36
C VAL A 120 -10.01 -15.68 38.01
N SER A 121 -10.42 -16.72 38.78
CA SER A 121 -11.70 -17.42 38.55
C SER A 121 -12.92 -16.52 38.79
N GLN A 122 -12.88 -15.67 39.81
CA GLN A 122 -13.95 -14.70 40.08
C GLN A 122 -14.04 -13.65 38.98
N ASP A 123 -12.90 -13.11 38.53
CA ASP A 123 -12.84 -12.14 37.43
C ASP A 123 -13.38 -12.77 36.13
N ALA A 124 -12.98 -14.01 35.82
CA ALA A 124 -13.44 -14.75 34.64
C ALA A 124 -14.97 -14.96 34.67
N THR A 125 -15.51 -15.40 35.80
CA THR A 125 -16.96 -15.60 35.96
C THR A 125 -17.72 -14.27 35.76
N HIS A 126 -17.25 -13.19 36.39
CA HIS A 126 -17.87 -11.88 36.26
C HIS A 126 -17.87 -11.37 34.82
N LEU A 127 -16.74 -11.38 34.15
CA LEU A 127 -16.60 -10.91 32.77
C LEU A 127 -17.37 -11.79 31.78
N GLY A 128 -17.33 -13.11 31.94
CA GLY A 128 -18.05 -14.07 31.10
C GLY A 128 -19.56 -13.82 31.14
N HIS A 129 -20.13 -13.62 32.33
CA HIS A 129 -21.57 -13.32 32.49
C HIS A 129 -22.01 -12.01 31.84
N HIS A 130 -21.19 -10.95 31.92
CA HIS A 130 -21.58 -9.61 31.47
C HIS A 130 -21.23 -9.37 30.00
N TYR A 131 -20.11 -9.88 29.52
CA TYR A 131 -19.57 -9.52 28.20
C TYR A 131 -19.41 -10.70 27.23
N GLY A 132 -19.43 -11.95 27.68
CA GLY A 132 -19.11 -13.13 26.87
C GLY A 132 -19.83 -13.17 25.53
N ARG A 133 -21.18 -13.13 25.54
CA ARG A 133 -21.96 -13.17 24.29
C ARG A 133 -21.72 -11.99 23.35
N LEU A 134 -21.43 -10.80 23.87
CA LEU A 134 -21.11 -9.63 23.04
C LEU A 134 -19.76 -9.81 22.35
N LEU A 135 -18.78 -10.35 23.08
CA LEU A 135 -17.43 -10.57 22.55
C LEU A 135 -17.39 -11.72 21.54
N ASP A 136 -18.24 -12.75 21.70
CA ASP A 136 -18.38 -13.83 20.71
C ASP A 136 -18.99 -13.38 19.39
N SER A 137 -19.74 -12.27 19.39
CA SER A 137 -20.30 -11.70 18.16
C SER A 137 -19.31 -10.89 17.35
N THR A 138 -18.12 -10.61 17.87
CA THR A 138 -17.07 -9.88 17.15
C THR A 138 -16.25 -10.83 16.28
N PRO A 139 -15.85 -10.44 15.06
CA PRO A 139 -15.06 -11.30 14.17
C PRO A 139 -13.59 -11.43 14.60
N ASP A 140 -13.14 -10.62 15.54
CA ASP A 140 -11.75 -10.64 16.02
C ASP A 140 -11.60 -11.57 17.23
N ALA A 141 -10.43 -12.19 17.37
CA ALA A 141 -10.07 -12.93 18.56
C ALA A 141 -9.85 -11.94 19.72
N ILE A 142 -10.66 -12.07 20.78
CA ILE A 142 -10.59 -11.20 21.95
C ILE A 142 -10.03 -11.96 23.14
N VAL A 143 -9.01 -11.39 23.76
CA VAL A 143 -8.44 -11.87 25.01
C VAL A 143 -8.40 -10.73 26.02
N ILE A 144 -8.92 -10.98 27.22
CA ILE A 144 -8.91 -10.02 28.33
C ILE A 144 -7.98 -10.52 29.41
N VAL A 145 -7.14 -9.61 29.91
CA VAL A 145 -6.19 -9.89 30.99
C VAL A 145 -6.41 -8.94 32.16
N ASN A 146 -6.13 -9.42 33.36
CA ASN A 146 -6.11 -8.57 34.55
C ASN A 146 -4.79 -7.77 34.66
N ASP A 147 -4.64 -6.96 35.70
CA ASP A 147 -3.49 -6.07 35.96
C ASP A 147 -2.16 -6.81 36.17
N ILE A 148 -2.22 -8.11 36.55
CA ILE A 148 -1.03 -8.96 36.63
C ILE A 148 -0.73 -9.71 35.31
N GLY A 149 -1.57 -9.53 34.27
CA GLY A 149 -1.40 -10.12 32.94
C GLY A 149 -1.86 -11.56 32.82
N ARG A 150 -2.72 -12.03 33.73
CA ARG A 150 -3.37 -13.33 33.59
C ARG A 150 -4.62 -13.22 32.74
N ILE A 151 -4.81 -14.18 31.84
CA ILE A 151 -6.00 -14.27 30.99
C ILE A 151 -7.20 -14.56 31.89
N VAL A 152 -8.25 -13.75 31.76
CA VAL A 152 -9.52 -13.88 32.50
C VAL A 152 -10.70 -14.13 31.58
N LEU A 153 -10.56 -13.86 30.26
CA LEU A 153 -11.56 -14.19 29.24
C LEU A 153 -10.89 -14.37 27.89
N ALA A 154 -11.36 -15.35 27.13
CA ALA A 154 -11.02 -15.55 25.73
C ALA A 154 -12.30 -15.91 24.98
N ASN A 155 -12.63 -15.16 23.89
CA ASN A 155 -13.82 -15.46 23.12
C ASN A 155 -13.62 -16.67 22.19
N ALA A 156 -14.70 -17.20 21.62
CA ALA A 156 -14.67 -18.35 20.72
C ALA A 156 -13.72 -18.17 19.52
N HIS A 157 -13.55 -16.94 19.03
CA HIS A 157 -12.60 -16.64 17.96
C HIS A 157 -11.14 -16.74 18.42
N ALA A 158 -10.85 -16.40 19.68
CA ALA A 158 -9.52 -16.59 20.25
C ALA A 158 -9.19 -18.08 20.43
N GLU A 159 -10.17 -18.90 20.86
CA GLU A 159 -10.01 -20.35 20.92
C GLU A 159 -9.68 -20.95 19.54
N ALA A 160 -10.46 -20.59 18.53
CA ALA A 160 -10.24 -21.05 17.15
C ALA A 160 -8.90 -20.58 16.58
N LEU A 161 -8.53 -19.32 16.83
CA LEU A 161 -7.31 -18.73 16.30
C LEU A 161 -6.06 -19.34 16.91
N PHE A 162 -6.02 -19.51 18.23
CA PHE A 162 -4.84 -19.96 18.94
C PHE A 162 -4.80 -21.47 19.19
N GLY A 163 -5.91 -22.19 18.99
CA GLY A 163 -6.01 -23.63 19.20
C GLY A 163 -6.01 -24.05 20.67
N TRP A 164 -6.44 -23.17 21.56
CA TRP A 164 -6.62 -23.40 22.99
C TRP A 164 -8.11 -23.36 23.33
N THR A 165 -8.52 -24.09 24.36
CA THR A 165 -9.85 -23.86 24.93
C THR A 165 -9.81 -22.70 25.92
N GLU A 166 -10.92 -22.00 26.13
CA GLU A 166 -11.01 -20.94 27.12
C GLU A 166 -10.59 -21.47 28.52
N ALA A 167 -11.07 -22.66 28.90
CA ALA A 167 -10.74 -23.29 30.16
C ALA A 167 -9.23 -23.52 30.35
N ASP A 168 -8.50 -23.87 29.29
CA ASP A 168 -7.05 -24.04 29.32
C ASP A 168 -6.31 -22.66 29.38
N LEU A 169 -6.89 -21.60 28.85
CA LEU A 169 -6.30 -20.26 28.80
C LEU A 169 -6.48 -19.47 30.10
N ILE A 170 -7.63 -19.60 30.76
CA ILE A 170 -7.93 -18.86 31.99
C ILE A 170 -6.83 -19.10 33.02
N GLY A 171 -6.26 -18.02 33.54
CA GLY A 171 -5.18 -18.01 34.51
C GLY A 171 -3.77 -18.13 33.94
N LEU A 172 -3.60 -18.48 32.67
CA LEU A 172 -2.29 -18.44 32.02
C LEU A 172 -1.84 -16.99 31.77
N PRO A 173 -0.53 -16.73 31.75
CA PRO A 173 -0.02 -15.43 31.33
C PRO A 173 -0.29 -15.21 29.84
N ILE A 174 -0.63 -13.98 29.44
CA ILE A 174 -0.91 -13.64 28.03
C ILE A 174 0.26 -13.97 27.12
N GLU A 175 1.47 -14.00 27.65
CA GLU A 175 2.70 -14.32 26.92
C GLU A 175 2.69 -15.72 26.29
N VAL A 176 1.82 -16.63 26.72
CA VAL A 176 1.66 -17.96 26.12
C VAL A 176 1.21 -17.87 24.65
N LEU A 177 0.49 -16.80 24.28
CA LEU A 177 -0.05 -16.56 22.96
C LEU A 177 0.94 -15.88 21.98
N MET A 178 2.19 -15.68 22.39
CA MET A 178 3.22 -15.07 21.55
C MET A 178 4.53 -15.85 21.57
N PRO A 179 5.40 -15.66 20.56
CA PRO A 179 6.73 -16.28 20.52
C PRO A 179 7.59 -15.95 21.74
N GLN A 180 8.34 -16.91 22.24
CA GLN A 180 9.14 -16.80 23.48
C GLN A 180 10.16 -15.63 23.44
N ARG A 181 10.68 -15.31 22.25
CA ARG A 181 11.61 -14.17 22.04
C ARG A 181 11.04 -12.82 22.44
N PHE A 182 9.72 -12.67 22.55
CA PHE A 182 9.07 -11.40 22.89
C PHE A 182 8.64 -11.32 24.36
N HIS A 183 8.66 -12.43 25.12
CA HIS A 183 8.12 -12.50 26.49
C HIS A 183 8.70 -11.44 27.43
N ALA A 184 10.02 -11.36 27.56
CA ALA A 184 10.67 -10.43 28.51
C ALA A 184 10.31 -8.97 28.20
N ARG A 185 10.34 -8.60 26.91
CA ARG A 185 9.99 -7.24 26.46
C ARG A 185 8.50 -6.94 26.66
N HIS A 186 7.65 -7.94 26.43
CA HIS A 186 6.20 -7.77 26.57
C HIS A 186 5.79 -7.54 28.01
N VAL A 187 6.35 -8.29 28.97
CA VAL A 187 6.10 -8.10 30.41
C VAL A 187 6.39 -6.66 30.82
N HIS A 188 7.52 -6.11 30.37
CA HIS A 188 7.87 -4.71 30.67
C HIS A 188 6.85 -3.71 30.07
N HIS A 189 6.46 -3.89 28.81
CA HIS A 189 5.48 -3.02 28.15
C HIS A 189 4.09 -3.09 28.75
N ARG A 190 3.65 -4.29 29.18
CA ARG A 190 2.37 -4.50 29.83
C ARG A 190 2.30 -3.77 31.18
N THR A 191 3.34 -3.83 31.98
CA THR A 191 3.41 -3.11 33.24
C THR A 191 3.19 -1.61 33.05
N GLY A 192 3.87 -0.98 32.11
CA GLY A 192 3.69 0.43 31.77
C GLY A 192 2.33 0.75 31.15
N TYR A 193 1.67 -0.22 30.50
CA TYR A 193 0.33 -0.01 29.93
C TYR A 193 -0.73 0.19 31.00
N PHE A 194 -0.73 -0.60 32.07
CA PHE A 194 -1.70 -0.44 33.15
C PHE A 194 -1.54 0.86 33.95
N GLU A 195 -0.36 1.48 33.93
CA GLU A 195 -0.13 2.79 34.55
C GLU A 195 -0.72 3.94 33.72
N HIS A 196 -0.70 3.83 32.38
CA HIS A 196 -1.14 4.88 31.45
C HIS A 196 -2.00 4.30 30.32
N SER A 197 -3.09 3.63 30.69
CA SER A 197 -3.95 2.91 29.74
C SER A 197 -4.63 3.84 28.75
N ARG A 198 -4.44 3.61 27.44
CA ARG A 198 -5.17 4.26 26.33
C ARG A 198 -5.42 3.24 25.23
N THR A 199 -6.56 3.39 24.55
CA THR A 199 -6.82 2.61 23.33
C THR A 199 -5.77 2.95 22.27
N ARG A 200 -5.06 1.94 21.78
CA ARG A 200 -4.05 2.12 20.75
C ARG A 200 -3.85 0.86 19.93
N PRO A 201 -3.53 0.97 18.62
CA PRO A 201 -2.99 -0.16 17.89
C PRO A 201 -1.61 -0.50 18.49
N MET A 202 -1.34 -1.81 18.65
CA MET A 202 -0.01 -2.26 19.06
C MET A 202 0.91 -2.32 17.84
N GLY A 203 2.16 -1.93 18.06
CA GLY A 203 3.22 -2.19 17.10
C GLY A 203 3.11 -1.40 15.79
N ALA A 204 2.66 -0.10 15.84
CA ALA A 204 2.68 0.74 14.65
C ALA A 204 4.08 0.68 14.00
N GLY A 205 4.17 -0.01 12.83
CA GLY A 205 5.42 -0.24 12.11
C GLY A 205 6.26 -1.45 12.57
N LEU A 206 5.77 -2.29 13.48
CA LEU A 206 6.45 -3.51 13.92
C LEU A 206 5.66 -4.75 13.48
N ASP A 207 6.38 -5.77 13.01
CA ASP A 207 5.78 -7.07 12.76
C ASP A 207 5.49 -7.78 14.09
N LEU A 208 4.21 -7.97 14.40
CA LEU A 208 3.74 -8.73 15.55
C LEU A 208 3.41 -10.15 15.13
N PHE A 209 3.71 -11.12 16.02
CA PHE A 209 3.44 -12.54 15.79
C PHE A 209 2.68 -13.14 16.97
N GLY A 210 1.62 -13.88 16.66
CA GLY A 210 0.95 -14.81 17.56
C GLY A 210 1.59 -16.18 17.50
N ARG A 211 1.41 -16.99 18.55
CA ARG A 211 1.84 -18.40 18.60
C ARG A 211 0.67 -19.28 19.02
N ARG A 212 0.35 -20.26 18.18
CA ARG A 212 -0.69 -21.26 18.46
C ARG A 212 -0.21 -22.30 19.48
N ARG A 213 -1.12 -23.09 20.00
CA ARG A 213 -0.83 -24.21 20.93
C ARG A 213 0.18 -25.21 20.35
N ASP A 214 0.11 -25.48 19.06
CA ASP A 214 1.03 -26.37 18.34
C ASP A 214 2.43 -25.79 18.09
N GLY A 215 2.66 -24.53 18.50
CA GLY A 215 3.92 -23.82 18.32
C GLY A 215 4.01 -23.01 17.02
N THR A 216 3.04 -23.12 16.12
CA THR A 216 3.01 -22.34 14.85
C THR A 216 2.92 -20.85 15.13
N GLU A 217 3.80 -20.09 14.51
CA GLU A 217 3.81 -18.63 14.56
C GLU A 217 3.11 -18.05 13.33
N PHE A 218 2.34 -16.98 13.53
CA PHE A 218 1.61 -16.30 12.46
C PHE A 218 1.57 -14.79 12.70
N PRO A 219 1.55 -13.98 11.66
CA PRO A 219 1.52 -12.52 11.81
C PRO A 219 0.14 -12.06 12.28
N VAL A 220 0.15 -11.13 13.23
CA VAL A 220 -1.08 -10.58 13.83
C VAL A 220 -1.09 -9.07 13.83
N GLU A 221 -2.29 -8.51 13.76
CA GLU A 221 -2.59 -7.13 14.09
C GLU A 221 -3.32 -7.10 15.43
N ILE A 222 -2.88 -6.24 16.36
CA ILE A 222 -3.43 -6.20 17.73
C ILE A 222 -3.85 -4.78 18.05
N SER A 223 -5.06 -4.65 18.59
CA SER A 223 -5.56 -3.42 19.21
C SER A 223 -5.74 -3.63 20.69
N LEU A 224 -5.22 -2.71 21.51
CA LEU A 224 -5.36 -2.73 22.96
C LEU A 224 -6.35 -1.66 23.41
N SER A 225 -7.24 -2.04 24.31
CA SER A 225 -8.19 -1.14 24.96
C SER A 225 -8.29 -1.43 26.45
N PRO A 226 -8.34 -0.41 27.32
CA PRO A 226 -8.65 -0.61 28.72
C PRO A 226 -10.13 -0.95 28.87
N LEU A 227 -10.44 -1.83 29.82
CA LEU A 227 -11.78 -2.15 30.25
C LEU A 227 -11.87 -1.90 31.76
N ASP A 228 -12.52 -0.81 32.14
CA ASP A 228 -12.75 -0.45 33.53
C ASP A 228 -14.11 -1.03 34.00
N THR A 229 -14.10 -1.77 35.09
CA THR A 229 -15.29 -2.38 35.69
C THR A 229 -15.34 -2.04 37.17
N ASP A 230 -16.46 -2.36 37.84
CA ASP A 230 -16.62 -2.27 39.30
C ASP A 230 -15.63 -3.19 40.06
N LYS A 231 -15.10 -4.22 39.42
CA LYS A 231 -14.16 -5.17 40.01
C LYS A 231 -12.69 -4.80 39.77
N GLY A 232 -12.42 -3.81 38.92
CA GLY A 232 -11.05 -3.38 38.61
C GLY A 232 -10.84 -3.08 37.14
N ARG A 233 -9.57 -2.83 36.81
CA ARG A 233 -9.12 -2.51 35.45
C ARG A 233 -8.56 -3.74 34.78
N PHE A 234 -9.01 -3.99 33.53
CA PHE A 234 -8.57 -5.07 32.67
C PHE A 234 -7.98 -4.51 31.37
N GLY A 235 -7.15 -5.29 30.72
CA GLY A 235 -6.66 -5.01 29.37
C GLY A 235 -7.34 -5.92 28.36
N MET A 236 -8.05 -5.35 27.38
CA MET A 236 -8.66 -6.09 26.29
C MET A 236 -7.77 -6.00 25.04
N SER A 237 -7.45 -7.14 24.46
CA SER A 237 -6.72 -7.26 23.20
C SER A 237 -7.64 -7.81 22.14
N ALA A 238 -7.86 -7.06 21.05
CA ALA A 238 -8.47 -7.58 19.82
C ALA A 238 -7.34 -7.97 18.86
N ILE A 239 -7.32 -9.24 18.44
CA ILE A 239 -6.23 -9.87 17.70
C ILE A 239 -6.78 -10.41 16.39
N ARG A 240 -6.16 -10.01 15.28
CA ARG A 240 -6.54 -10.43 13.92
C ARG A 240 -5.36 -11.12 13.24
N ASP A 241 -5.61 -12.30 12.67
CA ASP A 241 -4.66 -12.98 11.79
C ASP A 241 -4.59 -12.22 10.46
N ILE A 242 -3.40 -11.79 10.09
CA ILE A 242 -3.15 -11.07 8.83
C ILE A 242 -2.31 -11.89 7.83
N SER A 243 -2.23 -13.22 8.04
CA SER A 243 -1.45 -14.12 7.17
C SER A 243 -1.94 -14.08 5.73
N GLU A 244 -3.25 -14.11 5.53
CA GLU A 244 -3.87 -14.07 4.20
C GLU A 244 -3.61 -12.71 3.52
N ARG A 245 -3.81 -11.61 4.24
CA ARG A 245 -3.51 -10.26 3.75
C ARG A 245 -2.05 -10.14 3.31
N LYS A 246 -1.09 -10.55 4.13
CA LYS A 246 0.34 -10.53 3.78
C LYS A 246 0.70 -11.40 2.57
N ARG A 247 0.04 -12.57 2.42
CA ARG A 247 0.23 -13.41 1.23
C ARG A 247 -0.27 -12.73 -0.04
N PHE A 248 -1.44 -12.09 0.01
CA PHE A 248 -1.97 -11.35 -1.14
C PHE A 248 -1.12 -10.13 -1.49
N GLU A 249 -0.67 -9.37 -0.50
CA GLU A 249 0.23 -8.23 -0.70
C GLU A 249 1.54 -8.68 -1.37
N GLN A 250 2.13 -9.77 -0.91
CA GLN A 250 3.35 -10.32 -1.51
C GLN A 250 3.11 -10.83 -2.95
N ALA A 251 2.03 -11.58 -3.17
CA ALA A 251 1.69 -12.08 -4.51
C ALA A 251 1.42 -10.93 -5.50
N LEU A 252 0.76 -9.86 -5.05
CA LEU A 252 0.54 -8.66 -5.86
C LEU A 252 1.86 -7.95 -6.18
N HIS A 253 2.75 -7.83 -5.19
CA HIS A 253 4.08 -7.26 -5.39
C HIS A 253 4.87 -8.05 -6.44
N ASP A 254 4.91 -9.38 -6.31
CA ASP A 254 5.63 -10.25 -7.23
C ASP A 254 5.08 -10.15 -8.67
N LYS A 255 3.74 -10.09 -8.80
CA LYS A 255 3.09 -9.89 -10.11
C LYS A 255 3.38 -8.52 -10.72
N ASN A 256 3.43 -7.47 -9.92
CA ASN A 256 3.81 -6.14 -10.41
C ASN A 256 5.25 -6.11 -10.93
N VAL A 257 6.18 -6.76 -10.21
CA VAL A 257 7.58 -6.88 -10.64
C VAL A 257 7.68 -7.68 -11.95
N GLU A 258 6.92 -8.77 -12.09
CA GLU A 258 6.89 -9.58 -13.32
C GLU A 258 6.34 -8.76 -14.51
N LEU A 259 5.23 -8.03 -14.32
CA LEU A 259 4.64 -7.16 -15.33
C LEU A 259 5.61 -6.05 -15.78
N GLN A 260 6.29 -5.41 -14.84
CA GLN A 260 7.29 -4.38 -15.16
C GLN A 260 8.44 -4.94 -16.00
N ARG A 261 8.95 -6.13 -15.65
CA ARG A 261 10.01 -6.80 -16.43
C ARG A 261 9.55 -7.15 -17.84
N ALA A 262 8.32 -7.68 -17.98
CA ALA A 262 7.75 -8.01 -19.28
C ALA A 262 7.56 -6.76 -20.15
N SER A 263 7.07 -5.65 -19.57
CA SER A 263 6.93 -4.37 -20.26
C SER A 263 8.29 -3.85 -20.74
N GLN A 264 9.29 -3.81 -19.87
CA GLN A 264 10.65 -3.36 -20.24
C GLN A 264 11.31 -4.25 -21.31
N ALA A 265 11.06 -5.57 -21.26
CA ALA A 265 11.55 -6.49 -22.29
C ALA A 265 10.90 -6.22 -23.65
N LYS A 266 9.56 -5.97 -23.67
CA LYS A 266 8.81 -5.57 -24.86
C LYS A 266 9.39 -4.30 -25.48
N ASP A 267 9.63 -3.27 -24.65
CA ASP A 267 10.14 -1.98 -25.13
C ASP A 267 11.55 -2.09 -25.73
N ARG A 268 12.45 -2.82 -25.06
CA ARG A 268 13.81 -3.08 -25.59
C ARG A 268 13.76 -3.85 -26.90
N PHE A 269 12.89 -4.86 -26.98
CA PHE A 269 12.72 -5.65 -28.20
C PHE A 269 12.26 -4.76 -29.36
N LEU A 270 11.24 -3.92 -29.16
CA LEU A 270 10.71 -3.01 -30.19
C LEU A 270 11.78 -2.00 -30.63
N ALA A 271 12.51 -1.40 -29.68
CA ALA A 271 13.58 -0.44 -29.98
C ALA A 271 14.73 -1.10 -30.79
N SER A 272 15.16 -2.31 -30.39
CA SER A 272 16.22 -3.05 -31.09
C SER A 272 15.75 -3.44 -32.50
N MET A 273 14.55 -4.03 -32.62
CA MET A 273 14.03 -4.44 -33.93
C MET A 273 13.90 -3.28 -34.91
N SER A 274 13.53 -2.09 -34.43
CA SER A 274 13.50 -0.90 -35.28
C SER A 274 14.87 -0.60 -35.90
N HIS A 275 15.89 -0.57 -35.08
CA HIS A 275 17.23 -0.25 -35.55
C HIS A 275 17.72 -1.30 -36.52
N GLU A 276 17.51 -2.59 -36.20
CA GLU A 276 17.92 -3.73 -37.05
C GLU A 276 17.17 -3.79 -38.39
N LEU A 277 15.91 -3.31 -38.44
CA LEU A 277 15.16 -3.24 -39.69
C LEU A 277 15.43 -1.97 -40.48
N ARG A 278 15.69 -0.83 -39.80
CA ARG A 278 15.99 0.45 -40.47
C ARG A 278 17.29 0.42 -41.28
N THR A 279 18.32 -0.20 -40.77
CA THR A 279 19.65 -0.25 -41.39
C THR A 279 19.66 -0.90 -42.79
N PRO A 280 19.15 -2.15 -42.96
CA PRO A 280 19.12 -2.77 -44.29
C PRO A 280 18.13 -2.04 -45.23
N LEU A 281 17.06 -1.51 -44.71
CA LEU A 281 16.05 -0.80 -45.51
C LEU A 281 16.59 0.52 -46.07
N ASN A 282 17.32 1.29 -45.25
CA ASN A 282 18.01 2.49 -45.72
C ASN A 282 19.06 2.18 -46.81
N ALA A 283 19.76 1.04 -46.67
CA ALA A 283 20.68 0.60 -47.70
C ALA A 283 19.97 0.28 -49.04
N ILE A 284 18.83 -0.44 -48.98
CA ILE A 284 17.99 -0.75 -50.16
C ILE A 284 17.50 0.55 -50.81
N ILE A 285 16.94 1.48 -50.05
CA ILE A 285 16.44 2.78 -50.52
C ILE A 285 17.62 3.60 -51.12
N GLY A 286 18.77 3.60 -50.47
CA GLY A 286 19.95 4.33 -50.90
C GLY A 286 20.49 3.81 -52.24
N PHE A 287 20.73 2.49 -52.36
CA PHE A 287 21.24 1.89 -53.59
C PHE A 287 20.24 2.02 -54.75
N THR A 288 18.96 1.79 -54.51
CA THR A 288 17.95 1.99 -55.57
C THR A 288 17.89 3.43 -56.02
N SER A 289 18.05 4.42 -55.09
CA SER A 289 18.07 5.85 -55.45
C SER A 289 19.31 6.20 -56.29
N LEU A 290 20.51 5.64 -55.96
CA LEU A 290 21.75 5.84 -56.75
C LEU A 290 21.60 5.27 -58.15
N LEU A 291 20.97 4.09 -58.30
CA LEU A 291 20.71 3.49 -59.59
C LEU A 291 19.74 4.34 -60.42
N LEU A 292 18.67 4.84 -59.83
CA LEU A 292 17.69 5.73 -60.48
C LEU A 292 18.29 7.09 -60.89
N MET A 293 19.32 7.57 -60.20
CA MET A 293 20.12 8.74 -60.63
C MET A 293 21.03 8.45 -61.78
N ARG A 294 21.09 7.17 -62.28
CA ARG A 294 21.91 6.71 -63.37
C ARG A 294 23.42 6.90 -63.19
N LEU A 295 23.86 7.05 -61.90
CA LEU A 295 25.29 7.21 -61.55
C LEU A 295 26.16 6.05 -62.01
N PRO A 296 25.71 4.76 -61.89
CA PRO A 296 26.48 3.62 -62.37
C PRO A 296 26.37 3.38 -63.88
N GLY A 297 25.42 4.02 -64.59
CA GLY A 297 25.20 3.86 -66.01
C GLY A 297 23.72 4.03 -66.41
N PRO A 298 23.43 3.95 -67.76
CA PRO A 298 22.07 4.09 -68.25
C PRO A 298 21.17 2.92 -67.81
N LEU A 299 19.90 3.19 -67.58
CA LEU A 299 18.87 2.21 -67.27
C LEU A 299 17.88 2.05 -68.40
N THR A 300 17.32 0.87 -68.61
CA THR A 300 16.16 0.69 -69.49
C THR A 300 14.89 1.19 -68.78
N THR A 301 13.86 1.50 -69.56
CA THR A 301 12.55 1.96 -69.03
C THR A 301 11.93 0.96 -68.05
N ASP A 302 12.10 -0.34 -68.27
CA ASP A 302 11.59 -1.39 -67.40
C ASP A 302 12.40 -1.50 -66.13
N GLN A 303 13.74 -1.33 -66.19
CA GLN A 303 14.58 -1.25 -64.99
C GLN A 303 14.24 -0.05 -64.10
N GLU A 304 13.98 1.14 -64.72
CA GLU A 304 13.52 2.30 -63.96
C GLU A 304 12.23 2.04 -63.21
N LYS A 305 11.23 1.46 -63.89
CA LYS A 305 9.94 1.11 -63.26
C LYS A 305 10.10 0.15 -62.08
N GLN A 306 10.93 -0.91 -62.28
CA GLN A 306 11.19 -1.89 -61.23
C GLN A 306 11.94 -1.27 -60.04
N LEU A 307 12.96 -0.47 -60.26
CA LEU A 307 13.69 0.21 -59.20
C LEU A 307 12.84 1.23 -58.48
N GLU A 308 11.94 1.95 -59.17
CA GLU A 308 10.97 2.87 -58.54
C GLU A 308 9.97 2.12 -57.65
N ALA A 309 9.51 0.94 -58.11
CA ALA A 309 8.66 0.08 -57.26
C ALA A 309 9.38 -0.40 -55.99
N VAL A 310 10.64 -0.86 -56.13
CA VAL A 310 11.46 -1.28 -54.96
C VAL A 310 11.71 -0.12 -54.01
N ARG A 311 12.05 1.08 -54.54
CA ARG A 311 12.25 2.28 -53.71
C ARG A 311 11.00 2.68 -52.94
N THR A 312 9.85 2.67 -53.63
CA THR A 312 8.55 3.02 -53.04
C THR A 312 8.17 2.02 -51.95
N SER A 313 8.29 0.72 -52.22
CA SER A 313 8.02 -0.32 -51.22
C SER A 313 8.97 -0.22 -50.02
N GLY A 314 10.25 0.08 -50.25
CA GLY A 314 11.23 0.30 -49.15
C GLY A 314 10.86 1.48 -48.27
N LYS A 315 10.49 2.62 -48.87
CA LYS A 315 10.03 3.81 -48.12
C LYS A 315 8.75 3.51 -47.34
N HIS A 316 7.81 2.79 -47.93
CA HIS A 316 6.55 2.40 -47.26
C HIS A 316 6.81 1.50 -46.04
N LEU A 317 7.67 0.49 -46.17
CA LEU A 317 8.03 -0.39 -45.07
C LEU A 317 8.73 0.37 -43.93
N LEU A 318 9.59 1.33 -44.25
CA LEU A 318 10.25 2.19 -43.26
C LEU A 318 9.24 3.07 -42.50
N ALA A 319 8.25 3.62 -43.22
CA ALA A 319 7.17 4.38 -42.58
C ALA A 319 6.34 3.49 -41.63
N LEU A 320 5.95 2.27 -42.07
CA LEU A 320 5.23 1.30 -41.22
C LEU A 320 5.97 0.97 -39.92
N ILE A 321 7.27 0.72 -40.02
CA ILE A 321 8.12 0.39 -38.84
C ILE A 321 8.16 1.58 -37.89
N ASN A 322 8.33 2.81 -38.40
CA ASN A 322 8.37 3.99 -37.56
C ASN A 322 7.01 4.24 -36.89
N ASP A 323 5.89 4.15 -37.64
CA ASP A 323 4.54 4.32 -37.08
C ASP A 323 4.25 3.29 -35.98
N LEU A 324 4.62 2.00 -36.17
CA LEU A 324 4.45 0.94 -35.17
C LEU A 324 5.22 1.23 -33.88
N LEU A 325 6.44 1.75 -34.02
CA LEU A 325 7.25 2.10 -32.86
C LEU A 325 6.71 3.31 -32.10
N ASP A 326 6.23 4.33 -32.83
CA ASP A 326 5.64 5.51 -32.22
C ASP A 326 4.39 5.11 -31.42
N VAL A 327 3.55 4.23 -31.99
CA VAL A 327 2.39 3.64 -31.28
C VAL A 327 2.85 2.89 -30.03
N ALA A 328 3.85 2.00 -30.16
CA ALA A 328 4.33 1.20 -29.02
C ALA A 328 4.91 2.07 -27.89
N ARG A 329 5.64 3.16 -28.25
CA ARG A 329 6.19 4.12 -27.27
C ARG A 329 5.08 4.92 -26.55
N ILE A 330 4.03 5.31 -27.28
CA ILE A 330 2.89 6.03 -26.69
C ILE A 330 2.12 5.09 -25.74
N GLU A 331 1.80 3.86 -26.18
CA GLU A 331 1.08 2.89 -25.35
C GLU A 331 1.84 2.49 -24.08
N SER A 332 3.18 2.46 -24.12
CA SER A 332 4.01 2.17 -22.95
C SER A 332 4.21 3.37 -22.02
N GLY A 333 3.68 4.55 -22.37
CA GLY A 333 3.82 5.78 -21.57
C GLY A 333 5.24 6.37 -21.57
N HIS A 334 6.11 5.92 -22.49
CA HIS A 334 7.52 6.38 -22.58
C HIS A 334 7.73 7.60 -23.48
N VAL A 335 6.66 8.22 -23.97
CA VAL A 335 6.74 9.48 -24.69
C VAL A 335 6.69 10.64 -23.71
N ALA A 336 7.82 11.31 -23.53
CA ALA A 336 7.87 12.56 -22.79
C ALA A 336 7.18 13.67 -23.61
N VAL A 337 6.09 14.22 -23.11
CA VAL A 337 5.41 15.38 -23.69
C VAL A 337 6.16 16.62 -23.26
N HIS A 338 6.56 17.44 -24.22
CA HIS A 338 7.21 18.73 -23.98
C HIS A 338 6.21 19.86 -24.26
N ILE A 339 5.44 20.23 -23.24
CA ILE A 339 4.52 21.37 -23.35
C ILE A 339 5.33 22.67 -23.39
N GLU A 340 5.21 23.38 -24.50
CA GLU A 340 5.85 24.68 -24.74
C GLU A 340 4.86 25.65 -25.38
N GLN A 341 5.20 26.94 -25.39
CA GLN A 341 4.43 27.92 -26.10
C GLN A 341 4.70 27.80 -27.62
N VAL A 342 3.67 27.43 -28.37
CA VAL A 342 3.76 27.14 -29.81
C VAL A 342 2.97 28.20 -30.62
N ASP A 343 3.60 28.70 -31.66
CA ASP A 343 2.91 29.50 -32.67
C ASP A 343 2.30 28.57 -33.74
N GLY A 344 0.96 28.47 -33.71
CA GLY A 344 0.20 27.65 -34.65
C GLY A 344 0.36 28.04 -36.11
N HIS A 345 0.60 29.32 -36.40
CA HIS A 345 0.86 29.78 -37.77
C HIS A 345 2.14 29.16 -38.34
N SER A 346 3.20 29.12 -37.52
CA SER A 346 4.48 28.54 -37.95
C SER A 346 4.36 27.04 -38.23
N VAL A 347 3.62 26.30 -37.39
CA VAL A 347 3.41 24.86 -37.58
C VAL A 347 2.61 24.58 -38.85
N VAL A 348 1.52 25.32 -39.06
CA VAL A 348 0.73 25.16 -40.31
C VAL A 348 1.55 25.52 -41.55
N ALA A 349 2.37 26.56 -41.52
CA ALA A 349 3.23 26.95 -42.65
C ALA A 349 4.25 25.84 -43.00
N GLU A 350 4.83 25.17 -41.98
CA GLU A 350 5.73 24.05 -42.20
C GLU A 350 4.99 22.84 -42.82
N VAL A 351 3.81 22.51 -42.33
CA VAL A 351 2.97 21.44 -42.88
C VAL A 351 2.57 21.75 -44.34
N MET A 352 2.15 22.99 -44.61
CA MET A 352 1.84 23.42 -45.99
C MET A 352 3.03 23.28 -46.94
N THR A 353 4.22 23.64 -46.48
CA THR A 353 5.46 23.49 -47.27
C THR A 353 5.73 22.02 -47.56
N ALA A 354 5.58 21.12 -46.56
CA ALA A 354 5.77 19.69 -46.74
C ALA A 354 4.78 19.04 -47.72
N LEU A 355 3.53 19.52 -47.76
CA LEU A 355 2.46 18.99 -48.62
C LEU A 355 2.51 19.55 -50.06
N GLN A 356 3.15 20.71 -50.27
CA GLN A 356 3.06 21.48 -51.51
C GLN A 356 3.49 20.67 -52.75
N LEU A 357 4.59 19.98 -52.70
CA LEU A 357 5.08 19.21 -53.84
C LEU A 357 4.11 18.06 -54.23
N ALA A 358 3.56 17.36 -53.22
CA ALA A 358 2.61 16.26 -53.42
C ALA A 358 1.28 16.77 -53.98
N ALA A 359 0.79 17.92 -53.49
CA ALA A 359 -0.42 18.58 -53.97
C ALA A 359 -0.25 19.09 -55.42
N GLN A 360 0.86 19.74 -55.73
CA GLN A 360 1.20 20.19 -57.09
C GLN A 360 1.29 19.05 -58.09
N ALA A 361 1.92 17.92 -57.70
CA ALA A 361 2.03 16.75 -58.58
C ALA A 361 0.66 16.16 -58.98
N LYS A 362 -0.39 16.36 -58.15
CA LYS A 362 -1.77 15.99 -58.42
C LYS A 362 -2.65 17.13 -58.97
N GLY A 363 -2.13 18.35 -59.08
CA GLY A 363 -2.91 19.50 -59.52
C GLY A 363 -3.95 19.97 -58.51
N LEU A 364 -3.75 19.71 -57.21
CA LEU A 364 -4.65 20.09 -56.14
C LEU A 364 -4.38 21.52 -55.67
N ALA A 365 -5.45 22.30 -55.42
CA ALA A 365 -5.34 23.57 -54.74
C ALA A 365 -5.11 23.36 -53.23
N LEU A 366 -3.93 23.76 -52.74
CA LEU A 366 -3.59 23.70 -51.32
C LEU A 366 -3.76 25.08 -50.69
N MET A 367 -4.61 25.22 -49.68
CA MET A 367 -5.00 26.50 -49.07
C MET A 367 -4.84 26.48 -47.56
N ALA A 368 -4.43 27.60 -46.96
CA ALA A 368 -4.47 27.83 -45.54
C ALA A 368 -5.46 28.95 -45.21
N ASP A 369 -6.30 28.75 -44.20
CA ASP A 369 -7.26 29.75 -43.69
C ASP A 369 -7.04 29.89 -42.17
N LEU A 370 -6.24 30.90 -41.82
CA LEU A 370 -5.80 31.14 -40.45
C LEU A 370 -6.29 32.52 -39.95
N PRO A 371 -6.60 32.67 -38.66
CA PRO A 371 -6.98 33.96 -38.11
C PRO A 371 -5.85 34.99 -38.25
N SER A 372 -6.19 36.26 -38.43
CA SER A 372 -5.19 37.33 -38.47
C SER A 372 -4.56 37.65 -37.10
N SER A 373 -5.19 37.20 -36.00
CA SER A 373 -4.67 37.33 -34.67
C SER A 373 -3.60 36.25 -34.39
N PRO A 374 -2.66 36.50 -33.46
CA PRO A 374 -1.68 35.48 -33.06
C PRO A 374 -2.37 34.18 -32.59
N LEU A 375 -1.94 33.04 -33.11
CA LEU A 375 -2.48 31.73 -32.77
C LEU A 375 -1.48 31.00 -31.85
N THR A 376 -1.49 31.39 -30.57
CA THR A 376 -0.57 30.86 -29.56
C THR A 376 -1.28 29.81 -28.70
N LEU A 377 -0.62 28.66 -28.46
CA LEU A 377 -1.14 27.58 -27.64
C LEU A 377 0.00 26.91 -26.86
N HIS A 378 -0.30 26.30 -25.71
CA HIS A 378 0.65 25.53 -24.92
C HIS A 378 0.47 24.03 -25.22
N THR A 379 1.38 23.48 -26.01
CA THR A 379 1.29 22.10 -26.46
C THR A 379 2.67 21.54 -26.83
N ASP A 380 2.74 20.27 -27.18
CA ASP A 380 3.94 19.70 -27.79
C ASP A 380 3.96 20.01 -29.30
N ARG A 381 4.93 20.83 -29.72
CA ARG A 381 5.08 21.26 -31.10
C ARG A 381 5.27 20.08 -32.07
N ARG A 382 5.99 19.04 -31.67
CA ARG A 382 6.26 17.87 -32.51
C ARG A 382 5.00 17.05 -32.73
N ALA A 383 4.23 16.84 -31.65
CA ALA A 383 2.97 16.10 -31.71
C ALA A 383 1.95 16.86 -32.60
N LEU A 384 1.82 18.19 -32.41
CA LEU A 384 0.94 19.00 -33.23
C LEU A 384 1.33 18.92 -34.71
N HIS A 385 2.61 19.13 -35.03
CA HIS A 385 3.12 19.03 -36.41
C HIS A 385 2.83 17.65 -37.03
N GLN A 386 3.11 16.55 -36.30
CA GLN A 386 2.91 15.19 -36.77
C GLN A 386 1.42 14.89 -37.05
N ILE A 387 0.51 15.34 -36.17
CA ILE A 387 -0.93 15.19 -36.37
C ILE A 387 -1.36 15.91 -37.64
N LEU A 388 -1.03 17.20 -37.79
CA LEU A 388 -1.44 17.98 -38.93
C LEU A 388 -0.83 17.45 -40.23
N LEU A 389 0.41 17.01 -40.20
CA LEU A 389 1.08 16.41 -41.36
C LEU A 389 0.41 15.09 -41.76
N ASN A 390 0.05 14.22 -40.83
CA ASN A 390 -0.64 12.97 -41.12
C ASN A 390 -2.04 13.22 -41.71
N LEU A 391 -2.80 14.13 -41.10
CA LEU A 391 -4.13 14.51 -41.63
C LEU A 391 -4.01 15.12 -43.02
N GLY A 392 -3.05 16.03 -43.24
CA GLY A 392 -2.78 16.65 -44.53
C GLY A 392 -2.34 15.66 -45.60
N ASN A 393 -1.43 14.75 -45.28
CA ASN A 393 -1.01 13.67 -46.18
C ASN A 393 -2.20 12.80 -46.61
N ASN A 394 -3.09 12.46 -45.69
CA ASN A 394 -4.31 11.69 -46.00
C ASN A 394 -5.22 12.49 -46.94
N ALA A 395 -5.44 13.77 -46.69
CA ALA A 395 -6.25 14.64 -47.54
C ALA A 395 -5.69 14.70 -48.98
N VAL A 396 -4.38 14.98 -49.12
CA VAL A 396 -3.74 15.02 -50.46
C VAL A 396 -3.74 13.62 -51.12
N LYS A 397 -3.57 12.56 -50.36
CA LYS A 397 -3.52 11.18 -50.85
C LYS A 397 -4.87 10.76 -51.45
N TYR A 398 -5.99 11.02 -50.74
CA TYR A 398 -7.31 10.51 -51.08
C TYR A 398 -8.11 11.48 -51.98
N THR A 399 -7.62 12.70 -52.21
CA THR A 399 -8.24 13.65 -53.13
C THR A 399 -7.62 13.49 -54.53
N PRO A 400 -8.39 13.04 -55.54
CA PRO A 400 -7.87 12.92 -56.89
C PRO A 400 -7.80 14.27 -57.63
N THR A 401 -8.80 15.13 -57.44
CA THR A 401 -8.91 16.50 -58.02
C THR A 401 -9.64 17.42 -57.06
N GLY A 402 -9.37 18.72 -57.10
CA GLY A 402 -10.03 19.69 -56.25
C GLY A 402 -9.07 20.40 -55.29
N SER A 403 -9.39 20.41 -53.99
CA SER A 403 -8.64 21.21 -53.02
C SER A 403 -8.48 20.51 -51.67
N VAL A 404 -7.40 20.90 -50.98
CA VAL A 404 -7.16 20.60 -49.57
C VAL A 404 -6.97 21.89 -48.81
N ARG A 405 -7.69 22.07 -47.71
CA ARG A 405 -7.64 23.30 -46.90
C ARG A 405 -7.27 22.93 -45.47
N ILE A 406 -6.28 23.67 -44.92
CA ILE A 406 -5.98 23.62 -43.47
C ILE A 406 -6.46 24.93 -42.87
N SER A 407 -7.33 24.87 -41.85
CA SER A 407 -7.83 26.04 -41.15
C SER A 407 -7.62 25.93 -39.66
N ALA A 408 -7.53 27.05 -38.97
CA ALA A 408 -7.46 27.09 -37.52
C ALA A 408 -8.37 28.16 -36.96
N GLN A 409 -9.01 27.87 -35.84
CA GLN A 409 -9.87 28.78 -35.09
C GLN A 409 -9.57 28.69 -33.62
N GLN A 410 -9.57 29.83 -32.93
CA GLN A 410 -9.38 29.88 -31.48
C GLN A 410 -10.50 30.66 -30.84
N HIS A 411 -11.15 30.09 -29.84
CA HIS A 411 -12.23 30.69 -29.07
C HIS A 411 -11.88 30.67 -27.60
N ALA A 412 -12.03 31.82 -26.93
CA ALA A 412 -11.85 31.91 -25.48
C ALA A 412 -13.21 32.04 -24.79
N GLU A 413 -13.53 31.13 -23.88
CA GLU A 413 -14.71 31.18 -23.02
C GLU A 413 -14.26 31.26 -21.55
N GLY A 414 -14.16 32.47 -21.02
CA GLY A 414 -13.64 32.70 -19.68
C GLY A 414 -12.16 32.32 -19.56
N ARG A 415 -11.85 31.27 -18.78
CA ARG A 415 -10.48 30.74 -18.61
C ARG A 415 -10.15 29.62 -19.60
N LEU A 416 -11.12 29.10 -20.30
CA LEU A 416 -10.92 28.01 -21.25
C LEU A 416 -10.67 28.58 -22.64
N VAL A 417 -9.51 28.25 -23.20
CA VAL A 417 -9.17 28.56 -24.60
C VAL A 417 -9.25 27.27 -25.39
N ARG A 418 -10.12 27.25 -26.39
CA ARG A 418 -10.29 26.12 -27.29
C ARG A 418 -9.70 26.48 -28.64
N THR A 419 -8.66 25.75 -29.06
CA THR A 419 -8.04 25.86 -30.37
C THR A 419 -8.43 24.65 -31.21
N ARG A 420 -8.99 24.91 -32.41
CA ARG A 420 -9.39 23.89 -33.37
C ARG A 420 -8.63 24.05 -34.67
N PHE A 421 -7.87 23.05 -35.06
CA PHE A 421 -7.28 22.90 -36.38
C PHE A 421 -8.14 21.95 -37.20
N THR A 422 -8.45 22.29 -38.46
CA THR A 422 -9.20 21.43 -39.35
C THR A 422 -8.48 21.23 -40.67
N VAL A 423 -8.49 20.01 -41.18
CA VAL A 423 -8.03 19.62 -42.53
C VAL A 423 -9.23 19.16 -43.30
N THR A 424 -9.62 19.91 -44.32
CA THR A 424 -10.77 19.63 -45.17
C THR A 424 -10.30 19.28 -46.59
N ASP A 425 -10.83 18.22 -47.16
CA ASP A 425 -10.59 17.78 -48.52
C ASP A 425 -11.88 17.71 -49.31
N THR A 426 -11.79 17.88 -50.61
CA THR A 426 -12.89 17.72 -51.58
C THR A 426 -12.83 16.36 -52.28
N GLY A 427 -12.33 15.37 -51.57
CA GLY A 427 -12.19 13.99 -52.07
C GLY A 427 -13.51 13.24 -52.10
N PRO A 428 -13.48 11.96 -52.30
CA PRO A 428 -14.67 11.14 -52.45
C PRO A 428 -15.48 10.90 -51.15
N GLY A 429 -15.02 11.47 -50.02
CA GLY A 429 -15.67 11.25 -48.74
C GLY A 429 -15.60 9.79 -48.24
N ILE A 430 -16.28 9.54 -47.12
CA ILE A 430 -16.24 8.25 -46.39
C ILE A 430 -17.67 7.86 -46.03
N ALA A 431 -18.10 6.65 -46.46
CA ALA A 431 -19.41 6.14 -46.14
C ALA A 431 -19.65 5.99 -44.65
N ALA A 432 -20.82 6.35 -44.14
CA ALA A 432 -21.13 6.32 -42.71
C ALA A 432 -20.85 4.97 -42.03
N ALA A 433 -21.08 3.88 -42.75
CA ALA A 433 -20.83 2.52 -42.27
C ALA A 433 -19.36 2.20 -42.00
N GLU A 434 -18.41 2.92 -42.63
CA GLU A 434 -16.97 2.70 -42.52
C GLU A 434 -16.27 3.67 -41.53
N GLN A 435 -16.95 4.75 -41.17
CA GLN A 435 -16.34 5.81 -40.33
C GLN A 435 -15.87 5.32 -38.95
N HIS A 436 -16.60 4.36 -38.36
CA HIS A 436 -16.28 3.76 -37.04
C HIS A 436 -14.99 2.92 -37.03
N LYS A 437 -14.45 2.56 -38.19
CA LYS A 437 -13.23 1.76 -38.35
C LYS A 437 -11.97 2.60 -38.44
N LEU A 438 -12.09 3.89 -38.79
CA LEU A 438 -10.97 4.75 -39.19
C LEU A 438 -9.88 4.95 -38.14
N PHE A 439 -10.26 4.96 -36.88
CA PHE A 439 -9.33 5.17 -35.75
C PHE A 439 -8.85 3.86 -35.10
N LYS A 440 -9.11 2.71 -35.73
CA LYS A 440 -8.58 1.43 -35.29
C LYS A 440 -7.24 1.15 -35.94
N ALA A 441 -6.28 0.62 -35.18
CA ALA A 441 -4.97 0.25 -35.71
C ALA A 441 -5.11 -0.77 -36.87
N PHE A 442 -4.33 -0.59 -37.93
CA PHE A 442 -4.32 -1.40 -39.15
C PHE A 442 -5.63 -1.44 -39.93
N SER A 443 -6.55 -0.52 -39.66
CA SER A 443 -7.83 -0.46 -40.37
C SER A 443 -7.68 0.31 -41.68
N GLN A 444 -8.17 -0.26 -42.76
CA GLN A 444 -8.23 0.35 -44.10
C GLN A 444 -9.63 0.16 -44.66
N ILE A 445 -10.12 1.15 -45.41
CA ILE A 445 -11.40 1.07 -46.10
C ILE A 445 -11.17 0.44 -47.47
N GLU A 446 -11.81 -0.73 -47.72
CA GLU A 446 -11.81 -1.37 -49.04
C GLU A 446 -12.66 -0.55 -50.00
N ARG A 447 -12.07 -0.06 -51.06
CA ARG A 447 -12.80 0.60 -52.16
C ARG A 447 -12.89 -0.31 -53.35
N SER A 448 -14.06 -0.34 -53.95
CA SER A 448 -14.36 -1.17 -55.14
C SER A 448 -13.57 -0.79 -56.40
N ASP A 449 -12.99 0.41 -56.45
CA ASP A 449 -12.17 0.85 -57.55
C ASP A 449 -10.71 0.40 -57.40
N LYS A 450 -10.21 -0.29 -58.43
CA LYS A 450 -8.97 -1.06 -58.57
C LYS A 450 -7.64 -0.34 -58.31
N ALA A 451 -7.61 0.84 -57.77
CA ALA A 451 -6.37 1.48 -57.34
C ALA A 451 -6.18 1.19 -55.83
N LEU A 452 -5.38 0.18 -55.51
CA LEU A 452 -4.82 -0.02 -54.18
C LEU A 452 -4.08 1.24 -53.75
N ILE A 453 -4.77 2.12 -53.04
CA ILE A 453 -4.13 3.28 -52.43
C ILE A 453 -3.38 2.78 -51.19
N GLU A 454 -2.07 2.51 -51.34
CA GLU A 454 -1.19 2.01 -50.28
C GLU A 454 -1.25 2.87 -49.02
N GLY A 455 -1.46 2.26 -47.88
CA GLY A 455 -1.43 2.92 -46.57
C GLY A 455 -1.11 1.95 -45.44
N THR A 456 -0.68 2.45 -44.31
CA THR A 456 -0.31 1.63 -43.14
C THR A 456 -1.53 1.26 -42.30
N GLY A 457 -2.62 2.04 -42.37
CA GLY A 457 -3.76 1.95 -41.47
C GLY A 457 -3.45 2.41 -40.03
N LEU A 458 -2.25 2.96 -39.79
CA LEU A 458 -1.79 3.42 -38.48
C LEU A 458 -1.87 4.94 -38.31
N GLY A 459 -1.83 5.72 -39.42
CA GLY A 459 -1.73 7.19 -39.32
C GLY A 459 -2.84 7.87 -38.52
N LEU A 460 -4.13 7.51 -38.75
CA LEU A 460 -5.24 8.08 -37.98
C LEU A 460 -5.29 7.59 -36.52
N TYR A 461 -4.93 6.33 -36.30
CA TYR A 461 -4.78 5.79 -34.95
C TYR A 461 -3.67 6.55 -34.18
N LEU A 462 -2.51 6.76 -34.82
CA LEU A 462 -1.43 7.55 -34.26
C LEU A 462 -1.84 9.01 -33.97
N CYS A 463 -2.61 9.64 -34.89
CA CYS A 463 -3.17 10.99 -34.63
C CYS A 463 -4.04 11.02 -33.37
N GLN A 464 -4.88 10.01 -33.18
CA GLN A 464 -5.73 9.93 -31.98
C GLN A 464 -4.91 9.75 -30.70
N GLN A 465 -3.91 8.89 -30.71
CA GLN A 465 -3.01 8.69 -29.56
C GLN A 465 -2.20 9.96 -29.24
N LEU A 466 -1.62 10.61 -30.24
CA LEU A 466 -0.90 11.86 -30.07
C LEU A 466 -1.82 12.99 -29.56
N ALA A 467 -3.05 13.09 -30.08
CA ALA A 467 -4.01 14.07 -29.61
C ALA A 467 -4.35 13.88 -28.12
N GLN A 468 -4.61 12.64 -27.69
CA GLN A 468 -4.84 12.33 -26.28
C GLN A 468 -3.64 12.67 -25.39
N LEU A 469 -2.43 12.40 -25.89
CA LEU A 469 -1.18 12.69 -25.18
C LEU A 469 -0.99 14.18 -24.88
N ILE A 470 -1.43 15.06 -25.79
CA ILE A 470 -1.37 16.53 -25.65
C ILE A 470 -2.66 17.15 -25.07
N GLY A 471 -3.55 16.33 -24.48
CA GLY A 471 -4.81 16.78 -23.89
C GLY A 471 -5.87 17.22 -24.89
N GLY A 472 -5.75 16.81 -26.16
CA GLY A 472 -6.70 17.13 -27.23
C GLY A 472 -7.52 15.92 -27.65
N ARG A 473 -8.36 16.12 -28.68
CA ARG A 473 -9.15 15.09 -29.34
C ARG A 473 -9.24 15.30 -30.84
N ILE A 474 -9.36 14.19 -31.58
CA ILE A 474 -9.67 14.23 -33.02
C ILE A 474 -11.17 14.02 -33.22
N ASP A 475 -11.77 14.87 -34.00
CA ASP A 475 -13.11 14.69 -34.53
C ASP A 475 -13.10 14.58 -36.06
N MET A 476 -14.19 14.07 -36.65
CA MET A 476 -14.29 13.87 -38.08
C MET A 476 -15.73 14.07 -38.55
N HIS A 477 -15.87 14.72 -39.68
CA HIS A 477 -17.11 14.79 -40.44
C HIS A 477 -16.83 14.47 -41.91
N SER A 478 -17.57 13.55 -42.50
CA SER A 478 -17.40 13.16 -43.89
C SER A 478 -18.72 12.73 -44.50
N VAL A 479 -18.95 13.19 -45.75
CA VAL A 479 -20.09 12.79 -46.55
C VAL A 479 -19.57 12.18 -47.85
N GLU A 480 -20.07 10.99 -48.17
CA GLU A 480 -19.68 10.29 -49.40
C GLU A 480 -20.03 11.12 -50.64
N GLY A 481 -19.05 11.37 -51.50
CA GLY A 481 -19.14 12.22 -52.67
C GLY A 481 -18.83 13.68 -52.47
N GLU A 482 -18.74 14.19 -51.21
CA GLU A 482 -18.52 15.62 -50.92
C GLU A 482 -17.17 15.91 -50.34
N GLY A 483 -16.50 14.94 -49.70
CA GLY A 483 -15.20 15.08 -49.06
C GLY A 483 -15.20 14.78 -47.57
N SER A 484 -14.07 15.08 -46.91
CA SER A 484 -13.89 14.85 -45.49
C SER A 484 -13.29 16.06 -44.78
N THR A 485 -13.63 16.19 -43.51
CA THR A 485 -13.04 17.17 -42.59
C THR A 485 -12.60 16.46 -41.32
N PHE A 486 -11.31 16.54 -41.00
CA PHE A 486 -10.73 16.05 -39.75
C PHE A 486 -10.33 17.23 -38.90
N GLY A 487 -10.72 17.24 -37.64
CA GLY A 487 -10.45 18.31 -36.67
C GLY A 487 -9.63 17.83 -35.50
N LEU A 488 -8.57 18.56 -35.13
CA LEU A 488 -7.88 18.45 -33.87
C LEU A 488 -8.38 19.57 -32.94
N VAL A 489 -8.90 19.22 -31.80
CA VAL A 489 -9.36 20.18 -30.77
C VAL A 489 -8.44 20.07 -29.57
N ILE A 490 -7.84 21.19 -29.16
CA ILE A 490 -7.02 21.33 -27.96
C ILE A 490 -7.72 22.30 -27.02
N GLU A 491 -7.87 21.95 -25.76
CA GLU A 491 -8.49 22.81 -24.74
C GLU A 491 -7.46 23.10 -23.65
N GLU A 492 -7.25 24.38 -23.34
CA GLU A 492 -6.26 24.88 -22.38
C GLU A 492 -6.94 25.77 -21.34
N GLU A 493 -6.58 25.61 -20.05
CA GLU A 493 -6.91 26.59 -19.04
C GLU A 493 -5.81 27.65 -18.95
N VAL A 494 -6.14 28.91 -19.24
CA VAL A 494 -5.20 30.02 -19.07
C VAL A 494 -5.16 30.40 -17.59
N ALA A 495 -3.96 30.37 -17.00
CA ALA A 495 -3.72 30.82 -15.63
C ALA A 495 -4.10 32.30 -15.49
N PRO A 496 -4.62 32.75 -14.32
CA PRO A 496 -5.07 34.10 -14.07
C PRO A 496 -3.96 35.15 -14.17
#